data_effcb72558b1453f9e191fb1863621e5
#
_entry.id   effcb72558b1453f9e191fb1863621e5
#
_cell.length_a   1.000
_cell.length_b   1.000
_cell.length_c   1.000
_cell.angle_alpha   90.00
_cell.angle_beta   90.00
_cell.angle_gamma   90.00
#
_symmetry.space_group_name_H-M   'P 1'
#
loop_
_entity.id
_entity.type
_entity.pdbx_description
1 polymer ?
#
loop_
_entity_poly.entity_id
_entity_poly.type
_entity_poly.pdbx_seq_one_letter_code
_entity_poly.pdbx_strand_id
1 'polypeptide(L)'
;KDALAIEGSSSAYGNILCVKEGNENEPKILALKAALESKQVADFITEKYNGSVVSTVTNPTDGYDASVDYATLNGTTISVAASPTPHAEILEVAKTILAAKGITLDIQSYNDYVVPNTVVEDGTVDANYFQHLPYLEDFNKEQGTHIVSIATIHVEPMGLYGGKQTSLDALTK
;
A
#
# COMPACT_ATOMS: atom_id res chain seq x y z
N LYS A 1 18.51 -15.02 -3.89
CA LYS A 1 18.97 -16.06 -4.86
C LYS A 1 18.94 -17.47 -4.28
N ASP A 2 18.97 -17.65 -2.97
CA ASP A 2 19.19 -18.94 -2.32
C ASP A 2 17.95 -19.47 -1.57
N ALA A 3 16.77 -18.83 -1.77
CA ALA A 3 15.53 -19.33 -1.21
C ALA A 3 15.07 -20.61 -1.92
N LEU A 4 14.65 -21.61 -1.17
CA LEU A 4 14.06 -22.87 -1.70
C LEU A 4 12.64 -22.65 -2.23
N ALA A 5 11.92 -21.70 -1.63
CA ALA A 5 10.62 -21.22 -2.08
C ALA A 5 10.47 -19.75 -1.71
N ILE A 6 9.67 -19.02 -2.50
CA ILE A 6 9.35 -17.61 -2.28
C ILE A 6 7.83 -17.47 -2.36
N GLU A 7 7.27 -16.68 -1.44
CA GLU A 7 5.86 -16.33 -1.42
C GLU A 7 5.42 -15.66 -2.73
N GLY A 8 4.25 -16.02 -3.22
CA GLY A 8 3.70 -15.44 -4.46
C GLY A 8 3.03 -14.08 -4.24
N SER A 9 2.83 -13.34 -5.33
CA SER A 9 2.16 -12.02 -5.33
C SER A 9 0.67 -12.06 -4.96
N SER A 10 0.05 -13.25 -4.94
CA SER A 10 -1.34 -13.47 -4.51
C SER A 10 -1.47 -13.77 -3.02
N SER A 11 -0.44 -13.47 -2.23
CA SER A 11 -0.43 -13.66 -0.79
C SER A 11 -1.54 -12.86 -0.08
N ALA A 12 -2.09 -13.44 1.00
CA ALA A 12 -3.00 -12.74 1.92
C ALA A 12 -2.29 -11.60 2.71
N TYR A 13 -0.95 -11.56 2.66
CA TYR A 13 -0.11 -10.55 3.31
C TYR A 13 0.32 -9.43 2.36
N GLY A 14 -0.49 -9.13 1.35
CA GLY A 14 -0.34 -7.91 0.57
C GLY A 14 -0.53 -6.67 1.43
N ASN A 15 0.28 -5.64 1.17
CA ASN A 15 0.19 -4.35 1.85
C ASN A 15 -0.92 -3.51 1.23
N ILE A 16 -1.83 -3.02 2.07
CA ILE A 16 -3.11 -2.44 1.67
C ILE A 16 -3.17 -0.93 1.92
N LEU A 17 -3.86 -0.23 1.01
CA LEU A 17 -4.31 1.14 1.20
C LEU A 17 -5.66 1.11 1.90
N CYS A 18 -5.79 1.83 3.03
CA CYS A 18 -6.99 1.83 3.85
C CYS A 18 -7.51 3.23 4.09
N VAL A 19 -8.83 3.32 4.25
CA VAL A 19 -9.56 4.55 4.60
C VAL A 19 -10.63 4.23 5.64
N LYS A 20 -11.21 5.26 6.26
CA LYS A 20 -12.40 5.09 7.09
C LYS A 20 -13.58 4.67 6.23
N GLU A 21 -14.40 3.74 6.73
CA GLU A 21 -15.63 3.28 6.07
C GLU A 21 -16.54 4.47 5.71
N GLY A 22 -17.02 4.48 4.47
CA GLY A 22 -17.81 5.55 3.89
C GLY A 22 -17.01 6.54 3.05
N ASN A 23 -15.69 6.57 3.14
CA ASN A 23 -14.82 7.48 2.38
C ASN A 23 -14.23 6.84 1.10
N GLU A 24 -14.54 5.57 0.81
CA GLU A 24 -13.92 4.77 -0.26
C GLU A 24 -14.08 5.39 -1.65
N ASN A 25 -15.16 6.13 -1.85
CA ASN A 25 -15.52 6.72 -3.13
C ASN A 25 -15.31 8.24 -3.19
N GLU A 26 -14.67 8.84 -2.19
CA GLU A 26 -14.32 10.25 -2.26
C GLU A 26 -13.37 10.51 -3.44
N PRO A 27 -13.58 11.58 -4.24
CA PRO A 27 -12.76 11.84 -5.42
C PRO A 27 -11.25 11.88 -5.13
N LYS A 28 -10.83 12.47 -4.01
CA LYS A 28 -9.41 12.52 -3.60
C LYS A 28 -8.86 11.12 -3.27
N ILE A 29 -9.68 10.22 -2.72
CA ILE A 29 -9.30 8.85 -2.41
C ILE A 29 -9.17 8.01 -3.68
N LEU A 30 -10.09 8.17 -4.64
CA LEU A 30 -10.00 7.53 -5.95
C LEU A 30 -8.74 8.01 -6.70
N ALA A 31 -8.40 9.30 -6.60
CA ALA A 31 -7.18 9.86 -7.19
C ALA A 31 -5.92 9.24 -6.55
N LEU A 32 -5.86 9.12 -5.22
CA LEU A 32 -4.75 8.48 -4.50
C LEU A 32 -4.61 7.00 -4.90
N LYS A 33 -5.72 6.27 -4.91
CA LYS A 33 -5.77 4.86 -5.32
C LYS A 33 -5.20 4.67 -6.73
N ALA A 34 -5.68 5.45 -7.71
CA ALA A 34 -5.22 5.37 -9.09
C ALA A 34 -3.72 5.68 -9.22
N ALA A 35 -3.20 6.65 -8.47
CA ALA A 35 -1.78 6.98 -8.46
C ALA A 35 -0.94 5.84 -7.90
N LEU A 36 -1.36 5.19 -6.80
CA LEU A 36 -0.67 4.03 -6.22
C LEU A 36 -0.76 2.78 -7.10
N GLU A 37 -1.85 2.59 -7.81
CA GLU A 37 -2.04 1.48 -8.76
C GLU A 37 -1.42 1.75 -10.14
N SER A 38 -0.63 2.82 -10.27
CA SER A 38 -0.05 3.22 -11.56
C SER A 38 1.11 2.33 -12.00
N LYS A 39 1.33 2.33 -13.32
CA LYS A 39 2.51 1.72 -13.92
C LYS A 39 3.82 2.33 -13.37
N GLN A 40 3.84 3.64 -13.11
CA GLN A 40 5.01 4.32 -12.56
C GLN A 40 5.38 3.78 -11.18
N VAL A 41 4.40 3.52 -10.32
CA VAL A 41 4.62 2.89 -9.00
C VAL A 41 5.11 1.45 -9.17
N ALA A 42 4.51 0.67 -10.04
CA ALA A 42 4.92 -0.72 -10.27
C ALA A 42 6.37 -0.81 -10.81
N ASP A 43 6.73 0.06 -11.74
CA ASP A 43 8.09 0.15 -12.28
C ASP A 43 9.10 0.56 -11.19
N PHE A 44 8.78 1.58 -10.38
CA PHE A 44 9.61 2.00 -9.25
C PHE A 44 9.86 0.86 -8.25
N ILE A 45 8.81 0.12 -7.89
CA ILE A 45 8.93 -1.04 -6.99
C ILE A 45 9.91 -2.08 -7.58
N THR A 46 9.75 -2.39 -8.86
CA THR A 46 10.59 -3.38 -9.55
C THR A 46 12.06 -2.93 -9.59
N GLU A 47 12.30 -1.69 -9.97
CA GLU A 47 13.65 -1.14 -10.14
C GLU A 47 14.37 -0.96 -8.80
N LYS A 48 13.66 -0.43 -7.79
CA LYS A 48 14.28 -0.11 -6.51
C LYS A 48 14.53 -1.33 -5.64
N TYR A 49 13.56 -2.25 -5.56
CA TYR A 49 13.60 -3.33 -4.57
C TYR A 49 14.07 -4.66 -5.12
N ASN A 50 14.24 -4.79 -6.45
CA ASN A 50 14.84 -5.96 -7.09
C ASN A 50 14.28 -7.32 -6.58
N GLY A 51 12.95 -7.39 -6.37
CA GLY A 51 12.24 -8.59 -5.95
C GLY A 51 12.06 -8.75 -4.44
N SER A 52 12.65 -7.91 -3.58
CA SER A 52 12.35 -7.90 -2.13
C SER A 52 11.02 -7.23 -1.81
N VAL A 53 10.52 -6.41 -2.70
CA VAL A 53 9.17 -5.88 -2.74
C VAL A 53 8.62 -6.11 -4.14
N VAL A 54 7.39 -6.59 -4.26
CA VAL A 54 6.77 -6.94 -5.55
C VAL A 54 5.41 -6.29 -5.65
N SER A 55 5.14 -5.59 -6.76
CA SER A 55 3.81 -5.04 -7.03
C SER A 55 2.77 -6.15 -7.19
N THR A 56 1.60 -5.97 -6.59
CA THR A 56 0.46 -6.88 -6.73
C THR A 56 -0.57 -6.37 -7.75
N VAL A 57 -0.35 -5.19 -8.31
CA VAL A 57 -1.26 -4.56 -9.28
C VAL A 57 -1.15 -5.24 -10.62
N THR A 58 -2.23 -5.90 -11.05
CA THR A 58 -2.27 -6.66 -12.31
C THR A 58 -2.65 -5.83 -13.54
N ASN A 59 -3.45 -4.77 -13.33
CA ASN A 59 -3.89 -3.86 -14.38
C ASN A 59 -3.53 -2.42 -13.98
N PRO A 60 -2.26 -2.03 -14.13
CA PRO A 60 -1.83 -0.71 -13.68
C PRO A 60 -2.48 0.42 -14.48
N THR A 61 -2.83 1.51 -13.77
CA THR A 61 -3.36 2.74 -14.36
C THR A 61 -2.24 3.56 -15.01
N ASP A 62 -2.62 4.63 -15.71
CA ASP A 62 -1.69 5.69 -16.14
C ASP A 62 -1.38 6.71 -15.03
N GLY A 63 -1.88 6.48 -13.80
CA GLY A 63 -1.76 7.35 -12.63
C GLY A 63 -3.03 8.08 -12.27
N TYR A 64 -4.08 7.98 -13.09
CA TYR A 64 -5.32 8.76 -12.94
C TYR A 64 -6.56 7.86 -13.06
N ASP A 65 -7.64 8.29 -12.40
CA ASP A 65 -8.96 7.68 -12.49
C ASP A 65 -9.85 8.53 -13.42
N ALA A 66 -10.37 7.92 -14.47
CA ALA A 66 -11.20 8.61 -15.47
C ALA A 66 -12.54 9.13 -14.91
N SER A 67 -13.00 8.61 -13.78
CA SER A 67 -14.23 9.07 -13.10
C SER A 67 -14.02 10.33 -12.26
N VAL A 68 -12.76 10.69 -11.98
CA VAL A 68 -12.40 11.84 -11.14
C VAL A 68 -12.24 13.11 -11.98
N ASP A 69 -12.94 14.15 -11.57
CA ASP A 69 -12.70 15.51 -12.11
C ASP A 69 -11.53 16.16 -11.35
N TYR A 70 -10.33 16.01 -11.88
CA TYR A 70 -9.10 16.51 -11.28
C TYR A 70 -9.05 18.05 -11.19
N ALA A 71 -9.82 18.77 -12.01
CA ALA A 71 -9.88 20.22 -11.91
C ALA A 71 -10.49 20.67 -10.58
N THR A 72 -11.45 19.92 -10.05
CA THR A 72 -12.07 20.21 -8.75
C THR A 72 -11.15 19.88 -7.57
N LEU A 73 -10.15 19.03 -7.77
CA LEU A 73 -9.18 18.65 -6.74
C LEU A 73 -7.92 19.52 -6.72
N ASN A 74 -7.77 20.44 -7.67
CA ASN A 74 -6.64 21.38 -7.68
C ASN A 74 -6.59 22.19 -6.39
N GLY A 75 -5.44 22.19 -5.71
CA GLY A 75 -5.26 22.81 -4.40
C GLY A 75 -5.68 21.95 -3.20
N THR A 76 -6.20 20.75 -3.44
CA THR A 76 -6.56 19.81 -2.37
C THR A 76 -5.31 19.15 -1.78
N THR A 77 -5.33 18.88 -0.47
CA THR A 77 -4.34 18.06 0.22
C THR A 77 -4.95 16.70 0.58
N ILE A 78 -4.19 15.63 0.35
CA ILE A 78 -4.51 14.27 0.80
C ILE A 78 -3.45 13.88 1.82
N SER A 79 -3.86 13.47 3.02
CA SER A 79 -2.96 13.05 4.09
C SER A 79 -2.95 11.53 4.24
N VAL A 80 -1.75 10.94 4.33
CA VAL A 80 -1.57 9.49 4.44
C VAL A 80 -0.57 9.16 5.53
N ALA A 81 -0.99 8.33 6.49
CA ALA A 81 -0.12 7.72 7.48
C ALA A 81 0.54 6.45 6.91
N ALA A 82 1.85 6.34 6.99
CA ALA A 82 2.60 5.24 6.39
C ALA A 82 3.82 4.83 7.23
N SER A 83 4.26 3.58 7.08
CA SER A 83 5.58 3.17 7.54
C SER A 83 6.67 3.77 6.62
N PRO A 84 7.89 4.06 7.16
CA PRO A 84 8.92 4.74 6.37
C PRO A 84 9.34 3.99 5.10
N THR A 85 9.60 2.69 5.22
CA THR A 85 10.09 1.83 4.12
C THR A 85 9.32 0.51 4.11
N PRO A 86 8.83 0.04 2.95
CA PRO A 86 8.88 0.67 1.62
C PRO A 86 7.73 1.67 1.37
N HIS A 87 6.75 1.77 2.27
CA HIS A 87 5.46 2.42 2.06
C HIS A 87 5.57 3.92 1.74
N ALA A 88 6.23 4.72 2.60
CA ALA A 88 6.40 6.15 2.33
C ALA A 88 7.22 6.41 1.06
N GLU A 89 8.21 5.56 0.77
CA GLU A 89 9.02 5.67 -0.46
C GLU A 89 8.17 5.44 -1.72
N ILE A 90 7.24 4.49 -1.67
CA ILE A 90 6.28 4.23 -2.76
C ILE A 90 5.31 5.40 -2.91
N LEU A 91 4.83 5.96 -1.80
CA LEU A 91 3.96 7.14 -1.79
C LEU A 91 4.62 8.39 -2.41
N GLU A 92 5.95 8.53 -2.34
CA GLU A 92 6.65 9.65 -3.00
C GLU A 92 6.49 9.62 -4.53
N VAL A 93 6.35 8.45 -5.13
CA VAL A 93 6.02 8.33 -6.57
C VAL A 93 4.58 8.81 -6.83
N ALA A 94 3.62 8.33 -6.03
CA ALA A 94 2.24 8.76 -6.13
C ALA A 94 2.09 10.29 -5.92
N LYS A 95 2.87 10.87 -5.01
CA LYS A 95 2.94 12.31 -4.75
C LYS A 95 3.31 13.10 -6.01
N THR A 96 4.27 12.61 -6.78
CA THR A 96 4.67 13.26 -8.04
C THR A 96 3.53 13.22 -9.08
N ILE A 97 2.81 12.10 -9.17
CA ILE A 97 1.65 11.93 -10.07
C ILE A 97 0.53 12.90 -9.70
N LEU A 98 0.19 12.97 -8.41
CA LEU A 98 -0.86 13.84 -7.89
C LEU A 98 -0.49 15.33 -8.01
N ALA A 99 0.78 15.69 -7.80
CA ALA A 99 1.28 17.06 -7.93
C ALA A 99 1.09 17.60 -9.35
N ALA A 100 1.17 16.77 -10.39
CA ALA A 100 0.90 17.16 -11.77
C ALA A 100 -0.56 17.64 -11.99
N LYS A 101 -1.46 17.30 -11.08
CA LYS A 101 -2.87 17.75 -11.05
C LYS A 101 -3.13 18.83 -9.99
N GLY A 102 -2.08 19.39 -9.38
CA GLY A 102 -2.20 20.39 -8.32
C GLY A 102 -2.68 19.85 -6.98
N ILE A 103 -2.59 18.53 -6.77
CA ILE A 103 -2.94 17.86 -5.52
C ILE A 103 -1.68 17.65 -4.70
N THR A 104 -1.71 18.04 -3.43
CA THR A 104 -0.62 17.82 -2.47
C THR A 104 -0.86 16.50 -1.74
N LEU A 105 0.12 15.59 -1.77
CA LEU A 105 0.13 14.40 -0.92
C LEU A 105 1.01 14.68 0.31
N ASP A 106 0.38 14.72 1.50
CA ASP A 106 1.05 14.85 2.80
C ASP A 106 1.31 13.45 3.36
N ILE A 107 2.58 13.04 3.35
CA ILE A 107 3.00 11.72 3.80
C ILE A 107 3.51 11.83 5.23
N GLN A 108 2.79 11.23 6.18
CA GLN A 108 3.12 11.22 7.59
C GLN A 108 3.69 9.85 7.97
N SER A 109 4.99 9.81 8.33
CA SER A 109 5.67 8.57 8.68
C SER A 109 5.53 8.23 10.16
N TYR A 110 5.14 6.98 10.43
CA TYR A 110 5.00 6.41 11.77
C TYR A 110 5.83 5.13 11.90
N ASN A 111 6.45 4.94 13.06
CA ASN A 111 7.25 3.74 13.38
C ASN A 111 6.52 2.71 14.24
N ASP A 112 5.23 2.92 14.48
CA ASP A 112 4.37 1.99 15.21
C ASP A 112 3.20 1.51 14.34
N TYR A 113 2.45 0.51 14.82
CA TYR A 113 1.36 -0.12 14.07
C TYR A 113 -0.04 0.21 14.61
N VAL A 114 -0.16 1.04 15.65
CA VAL A 114 -1.44 1.42 16.25
C VAL A 114 -1.90 2.79 15.75
N VAL A 115 -1.02 3.79 15.83
CA VAL A 115 -1.34 5.18 15.49
C VAL A 115 -1.86 5.34 14.05
N PRO A 116 -1.29 4.68 13.01
CA PRO A 116 -1.82 4.85 11.65
C PRO A 116 -3.29 4.47 11.47
N ASN A 117 -3.80 3.50 12.22
CA ASN A 117 -5.23 3.17 12.22
C ASN A 117 -6.05 4.16 13.04
N THR A 118 -5.53 4.59 14.19
CA THR A 118 -6.23 5.55 15.06
C THR A 118 -6.47 6.88 14.36
N VAL A 119 -5.47 7.42 13.67
CA VAL A 119 -5.57 8.72 12.98
C VAL A 119 -6.45 8.68 11.72
N VAL A 120 -6.65 7.50 11.11
CA VAL A 120 -7.65 7.30 10.06
C VAL A 120 -9.06 7.23 10.67
N GLU A 121 -9.23 6.47 11.76
CA GLU A 121 -10.54 6.32 12.42
C GLU A 121 -11.08 7.65 12.95
N ASP A 122 -10.23 8.49 13.54
CA ASP A 122 -10.64 9.80 14.07
C ASP A 122 -10.71 10.91 12.99
N GLY A 123 -10.28 10.61 11.75
CA GLY A 123 -10.32 11.55 10.64
C GLY A 123 -9.18 12.58 10.61
N THR A 124 -8.14 12.41 11.41
CA THR A 124 -6.95 13.26 11.40
C THR A 124 -6.17 13.14 10.09
N VAL A 125 -6.13 11.94 9.50
CA VAL A 125 -5.61 11.69 8.15
C VAL A 125 -6.65 11.00 7.28
N ASP A 126 -6.51 11.13 5.97
CA ASP A 126 -7.46 10.60 4.99
C ASP A 126 -7.33 9.09 4.78
N ALA A 127 -6.09 8.57 4.82
CA ALA A 127 -5.79 7.18 4.53
C ALA A 127 -4.57 6.70 5.30
N ASN A 128 -4.36 5.38 5.33
CA ASN A 128 -3.08 4.80 5.73
C ASN A 128 -2.61 3.71 4.75
N TYR A 129 -1.30 3.49 4.77
CA TYR A 129 -0.64 2.50 3.96
C TYR A 129 0.56 1.93 4.73
N PHE A 130 0.36 0.80 5.44
CA PHE A 130 1.39 0.23 6.34
C PHE A 130 1.12 -1.22 6.76
N GLN A 131 -0.06 -1.80 6.47
CA GLN A 131 -0.55 -3.03 7.08
C GLN A 131 -1.04 -4.05 6.06
N HIS A 132 -1.25 -5.27 6.54
CA HIS A 132 -1.88 -6.38 5.84
C HIS A 132 -3.34 -6.55 6.27
N LEU A 133 -4.16 -7.20 5.44
CA LEU A 133 -5.58 -7.39 5.73
C LEU A 133 -5.87 -8.13 7.05
N PRO A 134 -5.16 -9.22 7.40
CA PRO A 134 -5.43 -9.90 8.68
C PRO A 134 -5.21 -9.01 9.90
N TYR A 135 -4.17 -8.16 9.88
CA TYR A 135 -3.93 -7.19 10.96
C TYR A 135 -5.06 -6.16 11.06
N LEU A 136 -5.53 -5.63 9.92
CA LEU A 136 -6.64 -4.69 9.89
C LEU A 136 -7.93 -5.29 10.47
N GLU A 137 -8.26 -6.52 10.09
CA GLU A 137 -9.46 -7.22 10.58
C GLU A 137 -9.41 -7.43 12.11
N ASP A 138 -8.27 -7.87 12.62
CA ASP A 138 -8.05 -8.02 14.06
C ASP A 138 -8.11 -6.67 14.79
N PHE A 139 -7.46 -5.64 14.25
CA PHE A 139 -7.48 -4.29 14.82
C PHE A 139 -8.90 -3.73 14.90
N ASN A 140 -9.68 -3.81 13.82
CA ASN A 140 -11.08 -3.34 13.80
C ASN A 140 -11.91 -4.05 14.86
N LYS A 141 -11.75 -5.36 15.00
CA LYS A 141 -12.48 -6.17 15.97
C LYS A 141 -12.10 -5.83 17.41
N GLU A 142 -10.82 -5.65 17.68
CA GLU A 142 -10.32 -5.41 19.05
C GLU A 142 -10.55 -3.97 19.51
N GLN A 143 -10.40 -3.00 18.61
CA GLN A 143 -10.51 -1.57 18.92
C GLN A 143 -11.87 -0.97 18.58
N GLY A 144 -12.75 -1.72 17.91
CA GLY A 144 -14.07 -1.23 17.50
C GLY A 144 -13.99 -0.15 16.42
N THR A 145 -12.96 -0.21 15.55
CA THR A 145 -12.74 0.74 14.45
C THR A 145 -13.44 0.29 13.17
N HIS A 146 -13.63 1.22 12.22
CA HIS A 146 -14.37 1.05 10.98
C HIS A 146 -13.49 1.42 9.78
N ILE A 147 -12.35 0.77 9.67
CA ILE A 147 -11.39 1.00 8.60
C ILE A 147 -11.54 -0.09 7.54
N VAL A 148 -11.50 0.29 6.28
CA VAL A 148 -11.66 -0.62 5.15
C VAL A 148 -10.48 -0.54 4.18
N SER A 149 -10.10 -1.68 3.61
CA SER A 149 -9.11 -1.77 2.55
C SER A 149 -9.75 -1.43 1.21
N ILE A 150 -9.08 -0.57 0.41
CA ILE A 150 -9.55 -0.18 -0.92
C ILE A 150 -8.63 -0.63 -2.06
N ALA A 151 -7.41 -1.03 -1.76
CA ALA A 151 -6.46 -1.58 -2.74
C ALA A 151 -5.37 -2.39 -2.05
N THR A 152 -4.80 -3.34 -2.77
CA THR A 152 -3.57 -4.05 -2.41
C THR A 152 -2.48 -3.63 -3.39
N ILE A 153 -1.37 -3.12 -2.89
CA ILE A 153 -0.35 -2.44 -3.71
C ILE A 153 0.90 -3.29 -3.91
N HIS A 154 1.42 -3.89 -2.86
CA HIS A 154 2.64 -4.70 -2.93
C HIS A 154 2.64 -5.82 -1.90
N VAL A 155 3.53 -6.78 -2.11
CA VAL A 155 3.90 -7.80 -1.13
C VAL A 155 5.41 -7.74 -0.89
N GLU A 156 5.82 -8.04 0.33
CA GLU A 156 7.22 -8.26 0.71
C GLU A 156 7.41 -9.77 0.87
N PRO A 157 7.81 -10.51 -0.20
CA PRO A 157 7.70 -11.95 -0.22
C PRO A 157 8.55 -12.63 0.84
N MET A 158 7.96 -13.52 1.61
CA MET A 158 8.70 -14.39 2.52
C MET A 158 9.46 -15.45 1.73
N GLY A 159 10.73 -15.65 2.08
CA GLY A 159 11.57 -16.71 1.52
C GLY A 159 11.76 -17.86 2.51
N LEU A 160 11.61 -19.08 2.02
CA LEU A 160 11.99 -20.27 2.77
C LEU A 160 13.43 -20.66 2.42
N TYR A 161 14.31 -20.69 3.40
CA TYR A 161 15.72 -21.01 3.23
C TYR A 161 16.06 -22.34 3.89
N GLY A 162 16.73 -23.21 3.18
CA GLY A 162 17.05 -24.57 3.61
C GLY A 162 18.17 -24.70 4.64
N GLY A 163 18.88 -23.63 4.95
CA GLY A 163 20.07 -23.69 5.81
C GLY A 163 21.15 -24.60 5.19
N LYS A 164 21.28 -25.81 5.69
CA LYS A 164 22.18 -26.83 5.14
C LYS A 164 21.58 -27.62 3.97
N GLN A 165 20.28 -27.48 3.73
CA GLN A 165 19.58 -28.18 2.65
C GLN A 165 19.56 -27.33 1.37
N THR A 166 19.57 -27.99 0.22
CA THR A 166 19.66 -27.33 -1.09
C THR A 166 18.40 -27.48 -1.94
N SER A 167 17.41 -28.25 -1.46
CA SER A 167 16.12 -28.45 -2.14
C SER A 167 14.98 -28.66 -1.11
N LEU A 168 13.73 -28.46 -1.56
CA LEU A 168 12.54 -28.75 -0.75
C LEU A 168 12.42 -30.23 -0.44
N ASP A 169 12.83 -31.11 -1.36
CA ASP A 169 12.79 -32.57 -1.18
C ASP A 169 13.69 -33.04 -0.02
N ALA A 170 14.75 -32.29 0.26
CA ALA A 170 15.67 -32.57 1.35
C ALA A 170 15.11 -32.17 2.72
N LEU A 171 13.97 -31.46 2.79
CA LEU A 171 13.28 -31.07 4.02
C LEU A 171 12.31 -32.14 4.53
N THR A 172 12.19 -33.27 3.83
CA THR A 172 11.35 -34.38 4.27
C THR A 172 11.94 -35.08 5.49
N LYS A 173 11.24 -34.97 6.63
CA LYS A 173 11.31 -35.71 7.91
C LYS A 173 12.67 -35.90 8.52
#